data_084495e9d41ed3fc850b408dfdfd36b6
#
_entry.id   084495e9d41ed3fc850b408dfdfd36b6
#
_cell.length_a   1.000
_cell.length_b   1.000
_cell.length_c   1.000
_cell.angle_alpha   90.00
_cell.angle_beta   90.00
_cell.angle_gamma   90.00
#
_symmetry.space_group_name_H-M   'P 1'
#
loop_
_entity.id
_entity.type
_entity.pdbx_description
1 polymer ?
#
loop_
_entity_poly.entity_id
_entity_poly.type
_entity_poly.pdbx_seq_one_letter_code
_entity_poly.pdbx_strand_id
1 'polypeptide(L)'
;MRRAVGPLLAVTVALVLADSAVVTLALPDILRHLDTSVGQVAWVLISFNLVLGLVAVPIAVVFGRAQPRFFSAVGIAVFAGSSAWCALAQSIEVLIAARCVQALGGALALVGCLELLVAKYGARRGVAAWVTAGVVGTATGPFAGGLLTQAFSWQAIFVVQVPFAVLAVPAALAVRAAPELSPDRHRPAVRPNLTLALLSAALTAALFLLVLLLVEGWHHSPGLAALTVSVVPVAALGARPLARLLQPPAQVEVAVGCFLIAGGLVGLALLPSADLVWTIAPQALVGLGLGLTVDRLTSQAMEMRLPRVRHAGWTISARHIGVVVGLAILTPVFTADLQDAEVPAQEAIASLVLDAPLKPDDKIAIAQSLGRELTQQQGQVPDLHRAFETADLAPEERPAAAQLERDLDEQLERAATRAFRDSFLIGAGLALLALLTVVAPHRKTTS
;
A
#
# COMPACT_ATOMS: atom_id res chain seq x y z
N MET A 1 -13.99 -27.20 -16.01
CA MET A 1 -14.61 -26.15 -15.18
C MET A 1 -14.59 -26.45 -13.67
N ARG A 2 -15.06 -27.60 -13.15
CA ARG A 2 -15.14 -27.86 -11.69
C ARG A 2 -13.81 -27.73 -10.93
N ARG A 3 -12.64 -28.04 -11.54
CA ARG A 3 -11.32 -27.91 -10.90
C ARG A 3 -10.83 -26.46 -10.79
N ALA A 4 -11.22 -25.58 -11.71
CA ALA A 4 -10.79 -24.18 -11.75
C ALA A 4 -11.59 -23.25 -10.82
N VAL A 5 -12.78 -23.65 -10.35
CA VAL A 5 -13.68 -22.81 -9.54
C VAL A 5 -13.02 -22.29 -8.27
N GLY A 6 -12.34 -23.15 -7.50
CA GLY A 6 -11.70 -22.70 -6.26
C GLY A 6 -10.51 -21.75 -6.50
N PRO A 7 -9.59 -22.07 -7.41
CA PRO A 7 -8.55 -21.12 -7.82
C PRO A 7 -9.08 -19.77 -8.28
N LEU A 8 -10.15 -19.71 -9.09
CA LEU A 8 -10.74 -18.45 -9.53
C LEU A 8 -11.31 -17.62 -8.37
N LEU A 9 -11.99 -18.25 -7.40
CA LEU A 9 -12.45 -17.57 -6.21
C LEU A 9 -11.29 -17.06 -5.35
N ALA A 10 -10.21 -17.84 -5.21
CA ALA A 10 -9.01 -17.41 -4.50
C ALA A 10 -8.30 -16.25 -5.22
N VAL A 11 -8.22 -16.29 -6.55
CA VAL A 11 -7.68 -15.17 -7.36
C VAL A 11 -8.52 -13.91 -7.16
N THR A 12 -9.85 -14.01 -7.10
CA THR A 12 -10.71 -12.85 -6.79
C THR A 12 -10.36 -12.24 -5.43
N VAL A 13 -10.19 -13.06 -4.39
CA VAL A 13 -9.77 -12.58 -3.06
C VAL A 13 -8.39 -11.92 -3.14
N ALA A 14 -7.45 -12.52 -3.87
CA ALA A 14 -6.13 -11.97 -4.06
C ALA A 14 -6.18 -10.60 -4.78
N LEU A 15 -6.97 -10.47 -5.85
CA LEU A 15 -7.12 -9.22 -6.61
C LEU A 15 -7.70 -8.10 -5.74
N VAL A 16 -8.79 -8.36 -5.01
CA VAL A 16 -9.43 -7.34 -4.16
C VAL A 16 -8.49 -6.88 -3.05
N LEU A 17 -7.75 -7.80 -2.42
CA LEU A 17 -6.81 -7.45 -1.33
C LEU A 17 -5.46 -6.93 -1.85
N ALA A 18 -5.08 -7.23 -3.09
CA ALA A 18 -3.93 -6.64 -3.76
C ALA A 18 -4.17 -5.21 -4.21
N ASP A 19 -5.43 -4.84 -4.45
CA ASP A 19 -5.80 -3.63 -5.18
C ASP A 19 -5.19 -2.35 -4.58
N SER A 20 -5.25 -2.17 -3.25
CA SER A 20 -4.61 -1.03 -2.59
C SER A 20 -3.08 -1.00 -2.78
N ALA A 21 -2.44 -2.16 -2.76
CA ALA A 21 -0.99 -2.27 -2.92
C ALA A 21 -0.54 -2.07 -4.38
N VAL A 22 -1.34 -2.56 -5.33
CA VAL A 22 -1.11 -2.36 -6.78
C VAL A 22 -1.19 -0.87 -7.13
N VAL A 23 -2.24 -0.19 -6.66
CA VAL A 23 -2.48 1.24 -6.93
C VAL A 23 -1.38 2.12 -6.33
N THR A 24 -0.79 1.75 -5.22
CA THR A 24 0.27 2.55 -4.56
C THR A 24 1.41 2.89 -5.52
N LEU A 25 1.85 1.95 -6.35
CA LEU A 25 2.92 2.18 -7.34
C LEU A 25 2.47 2.94 -8.59
N ALA A 26 1.18 3.05 -8.82
CA ALA A 26 0.63 3.85 -9.90
C ALA A 26 0.34 5.31 -9.48
N LEU A 27 0.37 5.64 -8.16
CA LEU A 27 0.01 6.98 -7.68
C LEU A 27 0.88 8.09 -8.27
N PRO A 28 2.22 7.96 -8.39
CA PRO A 28 3.04 8.98 -9.02
C PRO A 28 2.64 9.24 -10.48
N ASP A 29 2.30 8.19 -11.21
CA ASP A 29 1.86 8.30 -12.59
C ASP A 29 0.45 8.92 -12.71
N ILE A 30 -0.47 8.55 -11.81
CA ILE A 30 -1.80 9.17 -11.68
C ILE A 30 -1.69 10.65 -11.35
N LEU A 31 -0.81 11.03 -10.42
CA LEU A 31 -0.56 12.39 -9.99
C LEU A 31 -0.16 13.26 -11.20
N ARG A 32 0.77 12.79 -12.03
CA ARG A 32 1.25 13.48 -13.22
C ARG A 32 0.22 13.54 -14.36
N HIS A 33 -0.48 12.41 -14.62
CA HIS A 33 -1.41 12.34 -15.75
C HIS A 33 -2.75 13.05 -15.50
N LEU A 34 -3.21 13.13 -14.26
CA LEU A 34 -4.45 13.82 -13.90
C LEU A 34 -4.21 15.23 -13.35
N ASP A 35 -2.96 15.75 -13.41
CA ASP A 35 -2.55 17.07 -12.96
C ASP A 35 -3.13 17.42 -11.57
N THR A 36 -2.81 16.59 -10.59
CA THR A 36 -3.38 16.63 -9.25
C THR A 36 -2.30 16.78 -8.17
N SER A 37 -2.69 17.08 -6.93
CA SER A 37 -1.77 17.19 -5.80
C SER A 37 -1.57 15.86 -5.06
N VAL A 38 -0.48 15.72 -4.28
CA VAL A 38 -0.22 14.55 -3.42
C VAL A 38 -1.38 14.30 -2.46
N GLY A 39 -1.96 15.38 -1.89
CA GLY A 39 -3.12 15.27 -1.00
C GLY A 39 -4.36 14.71 -1.71
N GLN A 40 -4.60 15.10 -2.96
CA GLN A 40 -5.74 14.61 -3.75
C GLN A 40 -5.51 13.17 -4.22
N VAL A 41 -4.31 12.82 -4.69
CA VAL A 41 -4.02 11.46 -5.15
C VAL A 41 -4.08 10.44 -4.00
N ALA A 42 -3.78 10.84 -2.76
CA ALA A 42 -3.95 9.98 -1.59
C ALA A 42 -5.41 9.51 -1.40
N TRP A 43 -6.40 10.33 -1.82
CA TRP A 43 -7.81 9.96 -1.78
C TRP A 43 -8.16 8.77 -2.68
N VAL A 44 -7.37 8.46 -3.70
CA VAL A 44 -7.55 7.25 -4.51
C VAL A 44 -7.39 5.99 -3.65
N LEU A 45 -6.43 6.00 -2.72
CA LEU A 45 -6.26 4.91 -1.73
C LEU A 45 -7.25 5.01 -0.57
N ILE A 46 -7.43 6.22 -0.03
CA ILE A 46 -8.30 6.46 1.13
C ILE A 46 -9.72 6.06 0.82
N SER A 47 -10.29 6.48 -0.31
CA SER A 47 -11.69 6.21 -0.67
C SER A 47 -12.01 4.72 -0.75
N PHE A 48 -11.17 3.95 -1.42
CA PHE A 48 -11.33 2.49 -1.52
C PHE A 48 -11.24 1.83 -0.15
N ASN A 49 -10.18 2.13 0.62
CA ASN A 49 -9.96 1.52 1.93
C ASN A 49 -11.04 1.94 2.93
N LEU A 50 -11.47 3.20 2.92
CA LEU A 50 -12.51 3.73 3.81
C LEU A 50 -13.85 3.04 3.54
N VAL A 51 -14.30 3.03 2.29
CA VAL A 51 -15.55 2.39 1.93
C VAL A 51 -15.50 0.90 2.26
N LEU A 52 -14.46 0.19 1.83
CA LEU A 52 -14.33 -1.24 2.10
C LEU A 52 -14.29 -1.53 3.61
N GLY A 53 -13.56 -0.74 4.38
CA GLY A 53 -13.50 -0.86 5.83
C GLY A 53 -14.82 -0.60 6.53
N LEU A 54 -15.58 0.40 6.09
CA LEU A 54 -16.88 0.74 6.67
C LEU A 54 -17.98 -0.27 6.33
N VAL A 55 -17.97 -0.80 5.10
CA VAL A 55 -19.08 -1.66 4.63
C VAL A 55 -18.85 -3.15 4.88
N ALA A 56 -17.62 -3.61 5.15
CA ALA A 56 -17.34 -5.03 5.32
C ALA A 56 -18.17 -5.69 6.41
N VAL A 57 -18.34 -5.05 7.57
CA VAL A 57 -19.16 -5.57 8.68
C VAL A 57 -20.65 -5.53 8.35
N PRO A 58 -21.24 -4.38 7.92
CA PRO A 58 -22.64 -4.33 7.47
C PRO A 58 -22.96 -5.37 6.40
N ILE A 59 -22.11 -5.52 5.39
CA ILE A 59 -22.29 -6.53 4.33
C ILE A 59 -22.28 -7.94 4.93
N ALA A 60 -21.34 -8.25 5.81
CA ALA A 60 -21.27 -9.56 6.46
C ALA A 60 -22.50 -9.87 7.32
N VAL A 61 -23.10 -8.86 7.96
CA VAL A 61 -24.31 -9.02 8.78
C VAL A 61 -25.56 -9.17 7.91
N VAL A 62 -25.73 -8.30 6.90
CA VAL A 62 -26.94 -8.28 6.05
C VAL A 62 -26.95 -9.47 5.09
N PHE A 63 -25.85 -9.68 4.39
CA PHE A 63 -25.75 -10.69 3.33
C PHE A 63 -25.27 -12.05 3.82
N GLY A 64 -24.75 -12.18 5.04
CA GLY A 64 -24.38 -13.47 5.63
C GLY A 64 -25.58 -14.44 5.78
N ARG A 65 -26.83 -13.93 5.69
CA ARG A 65 -28.07 -14.72 5.65
C ARG A 65 -28.59 -14.99 4.24
N ALA A 66 -28.00 -14.36 3.23
CA ALA A 66 -28.37 -14.53 1.83
C ALA A 66 -27.59 -15.70 1.18
N GLN A 67 -28.02 -16.08 -0.02
CA GLN A 67 -27.33 -17.13 -0.78
C GLN A 67 -25.93 -16.67 -1.23
N PRO A 68 -24.83 -17.26 -0.72
CA PRO A 68 -23.48 -16.76 -0.94
C PRO A 68 -23.10 -16.61 -2.43
N ARG A 69 -23.57 -17.54 -3.27
CA ARG A 69 -23.26 -17.56 -4.70
C ARG A 69 -23.77 -16.31 -5.44
N PHE A 70 -24.95 -15.80 -5.09
CA PHE A 70 -25.54 -14.67 -5.81
C PHE A 70 -24.91 -13.35 -5.39
N PHE A 71 -24.79 -13.09 -4.08
CA PHE A 71 -24.18 -11.84 -3.67
C PHE A 71 -22.66 -11.78 -3.97
N SER A 72 -21.96 -12.94 -3.96
CA SER A 72 -20.59 -13.00 -4.44
C SER A 72 -20.49 -12.68 -5.93
N ALA A 73 -21.36 -13.29 -6.76
CA ALA A 73 -21.36 -13.02 -8.19
C ALA A 73 -21.67 -11.55 -8.51
N VAL A 74 -22.63 -10.94 -7.77
CA VAL A 74 -22.92 -9.50 -7.89
C VAL A 74 -21.73 -8.67 -7.47
N GLY A 75 -21.10 -8.98 -6.30
CA GLY A 75 -19.92 -8.27 -5.82
C GLY A 75 -18.75 -8.33 -6.81
N ILE A 76 -18.48 -9.51 -7.36
CA ILE A 76 -17.42 -9.71 -8.37
C ILE A 76 -17.74 -8.94 -9.66
N ALA A 77 -19.00 -8.94 -10.12
CA ALA A 77 -19.42 -8.20 -11.31
C ALA A 77 -19.31 -6.68 -11.11
N VAL A 78 -19.74 -6.16 -9.93
CA VAL A 78 -19.56 -4.75 -9.56
C VAL A 78 -18.08 -4.40 -9.50
N PHE A 79 -17.24 -5.23 -8.88
CA PHE A 79 -15.80 -5.03 -8.83
C PHE A 79 -15.17 -4.97 -10.24
N ALA A 80 -15.56 -5.89 -11.13
CA ALA A 80 -15.09 -5.89 -12.52
C ALA A 80 -15.52 -4.64 -13.29
N GLY A 81 -16.80 -4.27 -13.20
CA GLY A 81 -17.35 -3.09 -13.90
C GLY A 81 -16.74 -1.78 -13.40
N SER A 82 -16.57 -1.64 -12.08
CA SER A 82 -15.92 -0.46 -11.50
C SER A 82 -14.41 -0.42 -11.76
N SER A 83 -13.72 -1.57 -11.86
CA SER A 83 -12.34 -1.61 -12.33
C SER A 83 -12.21 -1.09 -13.75
N ALA A 84 -13.12 -1.48 -14.66
CA ALA A 84 -13.17 -0.90 -16.01
C ALA A 84 -13.47 0.62 -15.95
N TRP A 85 -14.36 1.06 -15.05
CA TRP A 85 -14.65 2.49 -14.88
C TRP A 85 -13.44 3.25 -14.34
N CYS A 86 -12.66 2.71 -13.38
CA CYS A 86 -11.40 3.29 -12.93
C CYS A 86 -10.42 3.49 -14.10
N ALA A 87 -10.29 2.49 -14.98
CA ALA A 87 -9.40 2.57 -16.13
C ALA A 87 -9.81 3.64 -17.16
N LEU A 88 -11.08 4.01 -17.20
CA LEU A 88 -11.64 5.03 -18.11
C LEU A 88 -11.70 6.43 -17.47
N ALA A 89 -11.27 6.59 -16.22
CA ALA A 89 -11.32 7.87 -15.52
C ALA A 89 -10.39 8.91 -16.16
N GLN A 90 -10.93 10.10 -16.43
CA GLN A 90 -10.21 11.24 -17.00
C GLN A 90 -10.03 12.37 -15.99
N SER A 91 -10.53 12.23 -14.78
CA SER A 91 -10.31 13.15 -13.67
C SER A 91 -10.19 12.40 -12.35
N ILE A 92 -9.59 13.06 -11.37
CA ILE A 92 -9.38 12.47 -10.04
C ILE A 92 -10.71 12.17 -9.32
N GLU A 93 -11.72 13.01 -9.50
CA GLU A 93 -13.04 12.84 -8.89
C GLU A 93 -13.76 11.61 -9.44
N VAL A 94 -13.70 11.41 -10.76
CA VAL A 94 -14.27 10.23 -11.42
C VAL A 94 -13.55 8.97 -10.95
N LEU A 95 -12.22 9.02 -10.84
CA LEU A 95 -11.45 7.90 -10.32
C LEU A 95 -11.84 7.57 -8.87
N ILE A 96 -11.93 8.57 -7.99
CA ILE A 96 -12.35 8.39 -6.58
C ILE A 96 -13.77 7.79 -6.51
N ALA A 97 -14.71 8.30 -7.30
CA ALA A 97 -16.08 7.76 -7.34
C ALA A 97 -16.09 6.29 -7.77
N ALA A 98 -15.36 5.94 -8.83
CA ALA A 98 -15.22 4.57 -9.31
C ALA A 98 -14.58 3.65 -8.24
N ARG A 99 -13.58 4.17 -7.49
CA ARG A 99 -12.93 3.48 -6.36
C ARG A 99 -13.91 3.17 -5.23
N CYS A 100 -14.82 4.08 -4.91
CA CYS A 100 -15.88 3.82 -3.91
C CYS A 100 -16.78 2.66 -4.34
N VAL A 101 -17.21 2.62 -5.60
CA VAL A 101 -18.05 1.52 -6.14
C VAL A 101 -17.26 0.22 -6.19
N GLN A 102 -15.97 0.28 -6.56
CA GLN A 102 -15.08 -0.88 -6.59
C GLN A 102 -14.92 -1.50 -5.19
N ALA A 103 -14.79 -0.67 -4.15
CA ALA A 103 -14.72 -1.11 -2.77
C ALA A 103 -15.99 -1.83 -2.29
N LEU A 104 -17.17 -1.34 -2.68
CA LEU A 104 -18.46 -2.01 -2.40
C LEU A 104 -18.50 -3.40 -3.05
N GLY A 105 -18.15 -3.49 -4.33
CA GLY A 105 -18.05 -4.76 -5.04
C GLY A 105 -17.04 -5.70 -4.40
N GLY A 106 -15.86 -5.16 -4.05
CA GLY A 106 -14.79 -5.90 -3.37
C GLY A 106 -15.20 -6.46 -2.01
N ALA A 107 -15.92 -5.69 -1.19
CA ALA A 107 -16.41 -6.15 0.10
C ALA A 107 -17.41 -7.32 -0.03
N LEU A 108 -18.37 -7.22 -0.96
CA LEU A 108 -19.31 -8.31 -1.28
C LEU A 108 -18.55 -9.55 -1.78
N ALA A 109 -17.57 -9.36 -2.66
CA ALA A 109 -16.75 -10.46 -3.20
C ALA A 109 -15.93 -11.15 -2.09
N LEU A 110 -15.26 -10.40 -1.22
CA LEU A 110 -14.45 -10.96 -0.12
C LEU A 110 -15.28 -11.77 0.85
N VAL A 111 -16.40 -11.22 1.30
CA VAL A 111 -17.33 -11.87 2.23
C VAL A 111 -17.89 -13.13 1.59
N GLY A 112 -18.36 -13.06 0.35
CA GLY A 112 -18.97 -14.18 -0.33
C GLY A 112 -17.98 -15.27 -0.74
N CYS A 113 -16.80 -14.90 -1.24
CA CYS A 113 -15.78 -15.88 -1.61
C CYS A 113 -15.29 -16.69 -0.40
N LEU A 114 -15.29 -16.14 0.81
CA LEU A 114 -14.99 -16.91 2.03
C LEU A 114 -15.97 -18.09 2.17
N GLU A 115 -17.28 -17.84 2.11
CA GLU A 115 -18.29 -18.90 2.26
C GLU A 115 -18.23 -19.93 1.12
N LEU A 116 -18.00 -19.46 -0.13
CA LEU A 116 -17.88 -20.36 -1.27
C LEU A 116 -16.63 -21.25 -1.18
N LEU A 117 -15.51 -20.73 -0.69
CA LEU A 117 -14.30 -21.50 -0.47
C LEU A 117 -14.48 -22.48 0.68
N VAL A 118 -15.17 -22.10 1.75
CA VAL A 118 -15.53 -22.98 2.88
C VAL A 118 -16.46 -24.09 2.41
N ALA A 119 -17.48 -23.80 1.62
CA ALA A 119 -18.39 -24.79 1.06
C ALA A 119 -17.66 -25.79 0.14
N LYS A 120 -16.66 -25.32 -0.61
CA LYS A 120 -15.91 -26.16 -1.56
C LYS A 120 -14.85 -27.04 -0.89
N TYR A 121 -14.10 -26.52 0.08
CA TYR A 121 -12.92 -27.17 0.65
C TYR A 121 -13.06 -27.59 2.11
N GLY A 122 -14.20 -27.28 2.75
CA GLY A 122 -14.42 -27.41 4.17
C GLY A 122 -13.86 -26.22 4.97
N ALA A 123 -14.31 -26.06 6.22
CA ALA A 123 -14.06 -24.86 7.02
C ALA A 123 -12.56 -24.54 7.14
N ARG A 124 -11.72 -25.50 7.56
CA ARG A 124 -10.29 -25.27 7.78
C ARG A 124 -9.55 -24.90 6.50
N ARG A 125 -9.75 -25.68 5.42
CA ARG A 125 -9.05 -25.45 4.14
C ARG A 125 -9.59 -24.23 3.39
N GLY A 126 -10.89 -23.98 3.48
CA GLY A 126 -11.52 -22.82 2.83
C GLY A 126 -11.06 -21.50 3.45
N VAL A 127 -11.04 -21.40 4.78
CA VAL A 127 -10.48 -20.23 5.49
C VAL A 127 -8.99 -20.06 5.17
N ALA A 128 -8.21 -21.14 5.21
CA ALA A 128 -6.78 -21.09 4.87
C ALA A 128 -6.55 -20.61 3.43
N ALA A 129 -7.33 -21.08 2.46
CA ALA A 129 -7.25 -20.65 1.07
C ALA A 129 -7.58 -19.15 0.93
N TRP A 130 -8.61 -18.67 1.62
CA TRP A 130 -9.01 -17.27 1.63
C TRP A 130 -7.91 -16.37 2.22
N VAL A 131 -7.37 -16.73 3.39
CA VAL A 131 -6.29 -15.98 4.05
C VAL A 131 -5.02 -15.98 3.19
N THR A 132 -4.62 -17.14 2.67
CA THR A 132 -3.43 -17.27 1.82
C THR A 132 -3.57 -16.44 0.53
N ALA A 133 -4.74 -16.48 -0.12
CA ALA A 133 -5.00 -15.67 -1.31
C ALA A 133 -4.84 -14.17 -1.01
N GLY A 134 -5.37 -13.70 0.13
CA GLY A 134 -5.23 -12.31 0.55
C GLY A 134 -3.79 -11.91 0.83
N VAL A 135 -3.02 -12.75 1.52
CA VAL A 135 -1.60 -12.49 1.80
C VAL A 135 -0.78 -12.46 0.51
N VAL A 136 -1.00 -13.45 -0.38
CA VAL A 136 -0.30 -13.49 -1.69
C VAL A 136 -0.66 -12.27 -2.52
N GLY A 137 -1.94 -11.90 -2.61
CA GLY A 137 -2.39 -10.72 -3.35
C GLY A 137 -1.72 -9.44 -2.84
N THR A 138 -1.81 -9.18 -1.54
CA THR A 138 -1.18 -7.99 -0.93
C THR A 138 0.34 -7.98 -1.14
N ALA A 139 0.99 -9.14 -1.05
CA ALA A 139 2.43 -9.26 -1.20
C ALA A 139 2.90 -9.05 -2.66
N THR A 140 2.16 -9.57 -3.65
CA THR A 140 2.54 -9.45 -5.07
C THR A 140 2.04 -8.16 -5.71
N GLY A 141 1.09 -7.45 -5.05
CA GLY A 141 0.46 -6.23 -5.56
C GLY A 141 1.46 -5.16 -6.01
N PRO A 142 2.39 -4.72 -5.18
CA PRO A 142 3.36 -3.67 -5.54
C PRO A 142 4.17 -4.03 -6.79
N PHE A 143 4.70 -5.25 -6.84
CA PHE A 143 5.47 -5.71 -8.00
C PHE A 143 4.64 -5.71 -9.29
N ALA A 144 3.41 -6.27 -9.24
CA ALA A 144 2.52 -6.28 -10.38
C ALA A 144 2.11 -4.85 -10.80
N GLY A 145 1.81 -3.98 -9.83
CA GLY A 145 1.44 -2.59 -10.08
C GLY A 145 2.53 -1.81 -10.80
N GLY A 146 3.75 -1.86 -10.29
CA GLY A 146 4.87 -1.15 -10.90
C GLY A 146 5.23 -1.65 -12.30
N LEU A 147 5.22 -2.98 -12.50
CA LEU A 147 5.46 -3.54 -13.84
C LEU A 147 4.38 -3.15 -14.86
N LEU A 148 3.11 -3.20 -14.47
CA LEU A 148 2.00 -2.84 -15.34
C LEU A 148 2.03 -1.34 -15.68
N THR A 149 2.30 -0.49 -14.70
CA THR A 149 2.40 0.96 -14.89
C THR A 149 3.57 1.30 -15.82
N GLN A 150 4.73 0.68 -15.61
CA GLN A 150 5.91 0.93 -16.46
C GLN A 150 5.76 0.37 -17.87
N ALA A 151 5.19 -0.83 -18.02
CA ALA A 151 5.10 -1.49 -19.34
C ALA A 151 3.99 -0.91 -20.22
N PHE A 152 2.94 -0.36 -19.64
CA PHE A 152 1.75 0.13 -20.35
C PHE A 152 1.36 1.53 -19.86
N SER A 153 0.64 1.61 -18.74
CA SER A 153 0.16 2.85 -18.11
C SER A 153 -0.47 2.54 -16.75
N TRP A 154 -0.76 3.57 -15.95
CA TRP A 154 -1.47 3.39 -14.68
C TRP A 154 -2.86 2.71 -14.84
N GLN A 155 -3.55 2.92 -15.95
CA GLN A 155 -4.86 2.29 -16.22
C GLN A 155 -4.76 0.77 -16.32
N ALA A 156 -3.62 0.25 -16.75
CA ALA A 156 -3.42 -1.19 -16.93
C ALA A 156 -3.61 -1.99 -15.63
N ILE A 157 -3.34 -1.40 -14.47
CA ILE A 157 -3.56 -2.04 -13.16
C ILE A 157 -5.04 -2.39 -12.94
N PHE A 158 -5.95 -1.55 -13.45
CA PHE A 158 -7.39 -1.79 -13.35
C PHE A 158 -7.90 -2.70 -14.47
N VAL A 159 -7.40 -2.51 -15.70
CA VAL A 159 -7.80 -3.32 -16.86
C VAL A 159 -7.51 -4.80 -16.63
N VAL A 160 -6.34 -5.13 -16.09
CA VAL A 160 -5.94 -6.54 -15.89
C VAL A 160 -6.84 -7.27 -14.88
N GLN A 161 -7.48 -6.56 -13.96
CA GLN A 161 -8.39 -7.16 -12.99
C GLN A 161 -9.70 -7.65 -13.63
N VAL A 162 -10.17 -6.97 -14.69
CA VAL A 162 -11.47 -7.22 -15.32
C VAL A 162 -11.62 -8.66 -15.83
N PRO A 163 -10.72 -9.20 -16.67
CA PRO A 163 -10.91 -10.56 -17.21
C PRO A 163 -10.92 -11.62 -16.11
N PHE A 164 -10.08 -11.51 -15.10
CA PHE A 164 -10.07 -12.46 -13.98
C PHE A 164 -11.35 -12.39 -13.16
N ALA A 165 -11.85 -11.18 -12.86
CA ALA A 165 -13.10 -11.00 -12.16
C ALA A 165 -14.30 -11.51 -12.98
N VAL A 166 -14.38 -11.20 -14.27
CA VAL A 166 -15.44 -11.71 -15.15
C VAL A 166 -15.45 -13.24 -15.20
N LEU A 167 -14.29 -13.88 -15.29
CA LEU A 167 -14.16 -15.34 -15.26
C LEU A 167 -14.57 -15.95 -13.91
N ALA A 168 -14.48 -15.20 -12.84
CA ALA A 168 -14.86 -15.66 -11.49
C ALA A 168 -16.38 -15.58 -11.23
N VAL A 169 -17.15 -14.77 -11.98
CA VAL A 169 -18.63 -14.71 -11.84
C VAL A 169 -19.30 -16.08 -12.03
N PRO A 170 -19.11 -16.80 -13.15
CA PRO A 170 -19.67 -18.13 -13.30
C PRO A 170 -19.10 -19.13 -12.29
N ALA A 171 -17.87 -18.96 -11.84
CA ALA A 171 -17.29 -19.80 -10.79
C ALA A 171 -18.02 -19.62 -9.44
N ALA A 172 -18.39 -18.39 -9.08
CA ALA A 172 -19.18 -18.11 -7.87
C ALA A 172 -20.58 -18.75 -7.97
N LEU A 173 -21.25 -18.63 -9.10
CA LEU A 173 -22.58 -19.21 -9.33
C LEU A 173 -22.58 -20.75 -9.32
N ALA A 174 -21.45 -21.37 -9.67
CA ALA A 174 -21.32 -22.83 -9.75
C ALA A 174 -21.22 -23.52 -8.37
N VAL A 175 -20.87 -22.77 -7.29
CA VAL A 175 -20.77 -23.34 -5.95
C VAL A 175 -22.10 -23.21 -5.22
N ARG A 176 -22.67 -24.35 -4.86
CA ARG A 176 -23.87 -24.38 -3.97
C ARG A 176 -23.40 -24.30 -2.53
N ALA A 177 -23.63 -23.18 -1.89
CA ALA A 177 -23.36 -22.94 -0.47
C ALA A 177 -24.66 -22.55 0.22
N ALA A 178 -24.91 -23.09 1.40
CA ALA A 178 -25.99 -22.61 2.28
C ALA A 178 -25.45 -21.43 3.12
N PRO A 179 -26.27 -20.45 3.47
CA PRO A 179 -25.90 -19.41 4.42
C PRO A 179 -25.48 -20.00 5.76
N GLU A 180 -24.50 -19.41 6.42
CA GLU A 180 -24.13 -19.82 7.79
C GLU A 180 -25.09 -19.20 8.80
N LEU A 181 -26.14 -19.95 9.18
CA LEU A 181 -27.18 -19.52 10.13
C LEU A 181 -26.79 -19.69 11.60
N SER A 182 -25.52 -19.79 11.90
CA SER A 182 -25.04 -19.94 13.28
C SER A 182 -25.43 -18.72 14.13
N PRO A 183 -25.92 -18.92 15.36
CA PRO A 183 -26.22 -17.82 16.25
C PRO A 183 -24.94 -17.05 16.60
N ASP A 184 -25.10 -15.73 16.74
CA ASP A 184 -24.02 -14.81 17.07
C ASP A 184 -23.61 -14.96 18.55
N ARG A 185 -22.75 -15.91 18.84
CA ARG A 185 -22.30 -16.26 20.20
C ARG A 185 -20.98 -15.62 20.60
N HIS A 186 -20.24 -15.06 19.65
CA HIS A 186 -18.89 -14.59 19.90
C HIS A 186 -18.74 -13.08 19.64
N ARG A 187 -18.20 -12.36 20.61
CA ARG A 187 -17.78 -10.96 20.41
C ARG A 187 -16.59 -10.89 19.44
N PRO A 188 -16.44 -9.78 18.68
CA PRO A 188 -15.26 -9.58 17.86
C PRO A 188 -13.96 -9.74 18.66
N ALA A 189 -12.94 -10.28 18.04
CA ALA A 189 -11.61 -10.40 18.63
C ALA A 189 -10.92 -9.02 18.64
N VAL A 190 -11.21 -8.22 19.67
CA VAL A 190 -10.77 -6.82 19.73
C VAL A 190 -9.25 -6.68 19.61
N ARG A 191 -8.48 -7.44 20.41
CA ARG A 191 -7.01 -7.32 20.40
C ARG A 191 -6.38 -7.66 19.05
N PRO A 192 -6.61 -8.84 18.44
CA PRO A 192 -6.04 -9.14 17.12
C PRO A 192 -6.45 -8.14 16.05
N ASN A 193 -7.71 -7.68 16.06
CA ASN A 193 -8.18 -6.69 15.09
C ASN A 193 -7.55 -5.31 15.32
N LEU A 194 -7.37 -4.87 16.56
CA LEU A 194 -6.69 -3.62 16.87
C LEU A 194 -5.20 -3.69 16.48
N THR A 195 -4.52 -4.81 16.79
CA THR A 195 -3.14 -5.03 16.36
C THR A 195 -3.03 -4.97 14.83
N LEU A 196 -3.96 -5.64 14.11
CA LEU A 196 -4.01 -5.58 12.63
C LEU A 196 -4.23 -4.17 12.11
N ALA A 197 -5.10 -3.38 12.74
CA ALA A 197 -5.34 -1.99 12.33
C ALA A 197 -4.08 -1.13 12.51
N LEU A 198 -3.41 -1.22 13.67
CA LEU A 198 -2.18 -0.48 13.96
C LEU A 198 -1.04 -0.89 13.02
N LEU A 199 -0.86 -2.19 12.77
CA LEU A 199 0.14 -2.67 11.81
C LEU A 199 -0.19 -2.28 10.39
N SER A 200 -1.47 -2.26 9.98
CA SER A 200 -1.86 -1.78 8.65
C SER A 200 -1.56 -0.30 8.49
N ALA A 201 -1.75 0.52 9.53
CA ALA A 201 -1.36 1.92 9.53
C ALA A 201 0.17 2.09 9.41
N ALA A 202 0.96 1.32 10.17
CA ALA A 202 2.42 1.32 10.11
C ALA A 202 2.94 0.87 8.73
N LEU A 203 2.36 -0.19 8.16
CA LEU A 203 2.75 -0.73 6.85
C LEU A 203 2.39 0.21 5.69
N THR A 204 1.39 1.08 5.87
CA THR A 204 1.10 2.15 4.92
C THR A 204 2.30 3.09 4.78
N ALA A 205 2.96 3.44 5.90
CA ALA A 205 4.20 4.21 5.85
C ALA A 205 5.29 3.49 5.05
N ALA A 206 5.49 2.18 5.32
CA ALA A 206 6.52 1.42 4.64
C ALA A 206 6.31 1.30 3.13
N LEU A 207 5.08 1.16 2.68
CA LEU A 207 4.77 0.93 1.26
C LEU A 207 4.49 2.22 0.51
N PHE A 208 3.56 3.05 0.99
CA PHE A 208 3.15 4.27 0.29
C PHE A 208 4.26 5.32 0.27
N LEU A 209 4.82 5.62 1.45
CA LEU A 209 5.85 6.66 1.55
C LEU A 209 7.16 6.24 0.89
N LEU A 210 7.54 4.95 0.99
CA LEU A 210 8.76 4.48 0.33
C LEU A 210 8.64 4.56 -1.19
N VAL A 211 7.49 4.18 -1.78
CA VAL A 211 7.25 4.34 -3.22
C VAL A 211 7.34 5.80 -3.63
N LEU A 212 6.72 6.68 -2.85
CA LEU A 212 6.73 8.12 -3.14
C LEU A 212 8.16 8.67 -3.04
N LEU A 213 8.93 8.28 -2.02
CA LEU A 213 10.35 8.64 -1.89
C LEU A 213 11.18 8.16 -3.09
N LEU A 214 11.00 6.91 -3.52
CA LEU A 214 11.77 6.33 -4.62
C LEU A 214 11.45 6.99 -5.97
N VAL A 215 10.17 7.28 -6.25
CA VAL A 215 9.73 7.77 -7.56
C VAL A 215 9.76 9.29 -7.63
N GLU A 216 9.21 9.99 -6.65
CA GLU A 216 9.15 11.46 -6.65
C GLU A 216 10.35 12.09 -5.93
N GLY A 217 10.90 11.44 -4.89
CA GLY A 217 12.04 11.98 -4.13
C GLY A 217 13.40 11.68 -4.75
N TRP A 218 13.58 10.47 -5.31
CA TRP A 218 14.84 10.02 -5.91
C TRP A 218 14.76 9.83 -7.43
N HIS A 219 13.69 10.23 -8.06
CA HIS A 219 13.45 10.19 -9.51
C HIS A 219 13.67 8.82 -10.17
N HIS A 220 13.50 7.72 -9.42
CA HIS A 220 13.62 6.38 -9.97
C HIS A 220 12.39 6.00 -10.79
N SER A 221 12.58 5.16 -11.81
CA SER A 221 11.47 4.63 -12.61
C SER A 221 10.50 3.81 -11.75
N PRO A 222 9.20 3.80 -12.05
CA PRO A 222 8.20 2.99 -11.33
C PRO A 222 8.57 1.50 -11.27
N GLY A 223 9.20 0.96 -12.30
CA GLY A 223 9.65 -0.43 -12.32
C GLY A 223 10.82 -0.71 -11.37
N LEU A 224 11.80 0.21 -11.29
CA LEU A 224 12.90 0.07 -10.34
C LEU A 224 12.38 0.20 -8.90
N ALA A 225 11.48 1.14 -8.64
CA ALA A 225 10.80 1.26 -7.36
C ALA A 225 10.03 -0.02 -7.01
N ALA A 226 9.29 -0.62 -7.97
CA ALA A 226 8.58 -1.88 -7.79
C ALA A 226 9.52 -3.05 -7.44
N LEU A 227 10.64 -3.17 -8.14
CA LEU A 227 11.66 -4.18 -7.85
C LEU A 227 12.23 -3.99 -6.44
N THR A 228 12.56 -2.75 -6.09
CA THR A 228 13.11 -2.40 -4.77
C THR A 228 12.12 -2.72 -3.65
N VAL A 229 10.86 -2.30 -3.77
CA VAL A 229 9.81 -2.55 -2.76
C VAL A 229 9.44 -4.04 -2.69
N SER A 230 9.73 -4.84 -3.71
CA SER A 230 9.51 -6.30 -3.71
C SER A 230 10.34 -7.06 -2.67
N VAL A 231 11.35 -6.45 -2.07
CA VAL A 231 12.07 -7.01 -0.91
C VAL A 231 11.11 -7.32 0.24
N VAL A 232 10.11 -6.45 0.50
CA VAL A 232 9.12 -6.64 1.58
C VAL A 232 8.31 -7.94 1.40
N PRO A 233 7.62 -8.18 0.26
CA PRO A 233 6.87 -9.41 0.07
C PRO A 233 7.75 -10.66 0.00
N VAL A 234 8.94 -10.59 -0.57
CA VAL A 234 9.88 -11.70 -0.62
C VAL A 234 10.30 -12.11 0.79
N ALA A 235 10.68 -11.15 1.62
CA ALA A 235 11.02 -11.39 3.03
C ALA A 235 9.82 -11.94 3.82
N ALA A 236 8.60 -11.41 3.58
CA ALA A 236 7.37 -11.91 4.21
C ALA A 236 7.10 -13.39 3.89
N LEU A 237 7.35 -13.83 2.66
CA LEU A 237 7.23 -15.25 2.28
C LEU A 237 8.27 -16.11 3.00
N GLY A 238 9.49 -15.59 3.23
CA GLY A 238 10.56 -16.26 3.97
C GLY A 238 10.30 -16.40 5.47
N ALA A 239 9.45 -15.56 6.06
CA ALA A 239 9.13 -15.60 7.48
C ALA A 239 8.38 -16.88 7.91
N ARG A 240 7.51 -17.43 7.05
CA ARG A 240 6.72 -18.65 7.36
C ARG A 240 7.57 -19.92 7.54
N PRO A 241 8.53 -20.26 6.65
CA PRO A 241 9.44 -21.38 6.89
C PRO A 241 10.21 -21.22 8.19
N LEU A 242 10.70 -20.01 8.49
CA LEU A 242 11.43 -19.71 9.72
C LEU A 242 10.56 -19.91 10.97
N ALA A 243 9.33 -19.41 10.98
CA ALA A 243 8.39 -19.61 12.07
C ALA A 243 8.05 -21.09 12.28
N ARG A 244 7.93 -21.89 11.21
CA ARG A 244 7.69 -23.34 11.29
C ARG A 244 8.88 -24.09 11.86
N LEU A 245 10.09 -23.65 11.57
CA LEU A 245 11.33 -24.25 12.11
C LEU A 245 11.49 -23.96 13.60
N LEU A 246 11.24 -22.72 14.02
CA LEU A 246 11.45 -22.26 15.40
C LEU A 246 10.27 -22.57 16.33
N GLN A 247 9.06 -22.75 15.79
CA GLN A 247 7.80 -23.01 16.49
C GLN A 247 7.57 -22.12 17.73
N PRO A 248 7.76 -20.78 17.65
CA PRO A 248 7.59 -19.92 18.80
C PRO A 248 6.13 -19.88 19.24
N PRO A 249 5.85 -19.58 20.53
CA PRO A 249 4.50 -19.28 20.97
C PRO A 249 3.89 -18.15 20.13
N ALA A 250 2.60 -18.26 19.81
CA ALA A 250 1.92 -17.30 18.91
C ALA A 250 2.08 -15.83 19.35
N GLN A 251 2.10 -15.58 20.65
CA GLN A 251 2.27 -14.23 21.20
C GLN A 251 3.70 -13.71 20.96
N VAL A 252 4.71 -14.55 21.09
CA VAL A 252 6.11 -14.21 20.83
C VAL A 252 6.31 -13.97 19.33
N GLU A 253 5.74 -14.81 18.48
CA GLU A 253 5.79 -14.65 17.01
C GLU A 253 5.29 -13.27 16.58
N VAL A 254 4.10 -12.88 17.07
CA VAL A 254 3.51 -11.57 16.75
C VAL A 254 4.32 -10.42 17.35
N ALA A 255 4.80 -10.56 18.60
CA ALA A 255 5.62 -9.53 19.25
C ALA A 255 6.94 -9.28 18.51
N VAL A 256 7.65 -10.34 18.12
CA VAL A 256 8.85 -10.25 17.30
C VAL A 256 8.54 -9.59 15.95
N GLY A 257 7.43 -9.96 15.31
CA GLY A 257 7.01 -9.37 14.07
C GLY A 257 6.74 -7.85 14.17
N CYS A 258 6.05 -7.39 15.22
CA CYS A 258 5.86 -5.96 15.50
C CYS A 258 7.19 -5.22 15.69
N PHE A 259 8.12 -5.82 16.44
CA PHE A 259 9.44 -5.25 16.68
C PHE A 259 10.27 -5.15 15.39
N LEU A 260 10.23 -6.16 14.53
CA LEU A 260 10.91 -6.14 13.23
C LEU A 260 10.34 -5.06 12.30
N ILE A 261 9.01 -4.89 12.26
CA ILE A 261 8.37 -3.80 11.50
C ILE A 261 8.84 -2.44 12.01
N ALA A 262 8.82 -2.23 13.33
CA ALA A 262 9.28 -0.98 13.92
C ALA A 262 10.75 -0.71 13.61
N GLY A 263 11.63 -1.70 13.79
CA GLY A 263 13.05 -1.60 13.49
C GLY A 263 13.35 -1.31 12.03
N GLY A 264 12.59 -1.95 11.11
CA GLY A 264 12.70 -1.68 9.68
C GLY A 264 12.26 -0.25 9.32
N LEU A 265 11.17 0.26 9.91
CA LEU A 265 10.73 1.63 9.70
C LEU A 265 11.71 2.67 10.28
N VAL A 266 12.32 2.40 11.44
CA VAL A 266 13.42 3.22 11.96
C VAL A 266 14.61 3.18 11.01
N GLY A 267 14.94 2.03 10.44
CA GLY A 267 16.00 1.91 9.44
C GLY A 267 15.72 2.75 8.19
N LEU A 268 14.47 2.79 7.71
CA LEU A 268 14.07 3.68 6.61
C LEU A 268 14.10 5.16 6.99
N ALA A 269 13.82 5.50 8.25
CA ALA A 269 13.92 6.88 8.75
C ALA A 269 15.36 7.38 8.86
N LEU A 270 16.32 6.48 8.99
CA LEU A 270 17.75 6.79 9.26
C LEU A 270 18.65 6.39 8.09
N LEU A 271 18.16 6.46 6.85
CA LEU A 271 18.97 6.18 5.66
C LEU A 271 20.18 7.13 5.57
N PRO A 272 21.40 6.61 5.38
CA PRO A 272 22.62 7.43 5.35
C PRO A 272 22.76 8.22 4.03
N SER A 273 22.21 7.72 2.95
CA SER A 273 22.24 8.32 1.61
C SER A 273 21.04 7.88 0.77
N ALA A 274 20.79 8.55 -0.34
CA ALA A 274 19.76 8.23 -1.32
C ALA A 274 20.18 7.05 -2.24
N ASP A 275 20.67 5.96 -1.66
CA ASP A 275 21.08 4.76 -2.39
C ASP A 275 20.14 3.60 -2.05
N LEU A 276 19.62 2.93 -3.08
CA LEU A 276 18.69 1.82 -2.99
C LEU A 276 19.20 0.67 -2.08
N VAL A 277 20.50 0.44 -2.06
CA VAL A 277 21.12 -0.64 -1.26
C VAL A 277 20.82 -0.48 0.22
N TRP A 278 20.81 0.75 0.74
CA TRP A 278 20.51 1.01 2.15
C TRP A 278 19.06 0.74 2.52
N THR A 279 18.16 0.72 1.56
CA THR A 279 16.74 0.41 1.81
C THR A 279 16.48 -1.09 1.95
N ILE A 280 17.36 -1.97 1.46
CA ILE A 280 17.13 -3.42 1.37
C ILE A 280 16.99 -4.05 2.76
N ALA A 281 17.93 -3.79 3.67
CA ALA A 281 17.89 -4.38 5.01
C ALA A 281 16.68 -3.91 5.83
N PRO A 282 16.36 -2.61 5.90
CA PRO A 282 15.12 -2.13 6.53
C PRO A 282 13.86 -2.76 5.94
N GLN A 283 13.74 -2.85 4.62
CA GLN A 283 12.60 -3.48 3.95
C GLN A 283 12.49 -4.98 4.28
N ALA A 284 13.62 -5.69 4.34
CA ALA A 284 13.63 -7.10 4.72
C ALA A 284 13.11 -7.30 6.15
N LEU A 285 13.46 -6.42 7.10
CA LEU A 285 12.93 -6.43 8.46
C LEU A 285 11.41 -6.20 8.48
N VAL A 286 10.92 -5.19 7.75
CA VAL A 286 9.48 -4.94 7.60
C VAL A 286 8.77 -6.17 7.03
N GLY A 287 9.33 -6.77 5.99
CA GLY A 287 8.77 -7.95 5.34
C GLY A 287 8.71 -9.17 6.24
N LEU A 288 9.81 -9.49 6.94
CA LEU A 288 9.82 -10.59 7.92
C LEU A 288 8.77 -10.36 9.01
N GLY A 289 8.67 -9.14 9.54
CA GLY A 289 7.66 -8.78 10.52
C GLY A 289 6.23 -8.93 10.00
N LEU A 290 5.98 -8.51 8.75
CA LEU A 290 4.69 -8.69 8.07
C LEU A 290 4.31 -10.18 7.97
N GLY A 291 5.24 -11.03 7.54
CA GLY A 291 5.02 -12.46 7.39
C GLY A 291 4.75 -13.20 8.72
N LEU A 292 5.34 -12.73 9.83
CA LEU A 292 5.10 -13.27 11.17
C LEU A 292 3.75 -12.81 11.77
N THR A 293 3.25 -11.64 11.40
CA THR A 293 2.11 -11.01 12.09
C THR A 293 0.77 -11.24 11.40
N VAL A 294 0.64 -10.88 10.11
CA VAL A 294 -0.68 -10.74 9.47
C VAL A 294 -1.47 -12.04 9.39
N ASP A 295 -0.82 -13.13 8.99
CA ASP A 295 -1.47 -14.44 8.90
C ASP A 295 -1.90 -14.95 10.28
N ARG A 296 -1.03 -14.79 11.26
CA ARG A 296 -1.28 -15.24 12.64
C ARG A 296 -2.43 -14.45 13.29
N LEU A 297 -2.40 -13.13 13.17
CA LEU A 297 -3.45 -12.27 13.72
C LEU A 297 -4.80 -12.48 13.03
N THR A 298 -4.80 -12.63 11.69
CA THR A 298 -6.01 -12.94 10.93
C THR A 298 -6.61 -14.28 11.38
N SER A 299 -5.78 -15.31 11.53
CA SER A 299 -6.21 -16.60 12.05
C SER A 299 -6.77 -16.51 13.47
N GLN A 300 -6.10 -15.80 14.38
CA GLN A 300 -6.57 -15.58 15.76
C GLN A 300 -7.90 -14.79 15.81
N ALA A 301 -8.10 -13.84 14.91
CA ALA A 301 -9.33 -13.06 14.84
C ALA A 301 -10.54 -13.89 14.40
N MET A 302 -10.31 -14.92 13.57
CA MET A 302 -11.35 -15.75 12.96
C MET A 302 -11.50 -17.12 13.59
N GLU A 303 -10.49 -17.63 14.32
CA GLU A 303 -10.42 -19.00 14.84
C GLU A 303 -11.56 -19.29 15.81
N MET A 304 -12.25 -20.42 15.58
CA MET A 304 -13.35 -20.95 16.41
C MET A 304 -14.56 -19.99 16.59
N ARG A 305 -14.63 -18.89 15.82
CA ARG A 305 -15.68 -17.88 15.95
C ARG A 305 -16.74 -18.04 14.88
N LEU A 306 -18.00 -17.98 15.29
CA LEU A 306 -19.16 -18.11 14.43
C LEU A 306 -20.12 -16.91 14.64
N PRO A 307 -20.76 -16.41 13.59
CA PRO A 307 -20.60 -16.78 12.19
C PRO A 307 -19.28 -16.25 11.59
N ARG A 308 -18.56 -17.08 10.81
CA ARG A 308 -17.22 -16.77 10.26
C ARG A 308 -17.21 -15.49 9.44
N VAL A 309 -18.24 -15.30 8.64
CA VAL A 309 -18.41 -14.15 7.75
C VAL A 309 -18.32 -12.84 8.52
N ARG A 310 -18.98 -12.76 9.67
CA ARG A 310 -18.97 -11.56 10.51
C ARG A 310 -17.58 -11.27 11.08
N HIS A 311 -16.88 -12.31 11.55
CA HIS A 311 -15.53 -12.14 12.07
C HIS A 311 -14.52 -11.79 10.95
N ALA A 312 -14.70 -12.33 9.75
CA ALA A 312 -13.96 -11.90 8.56
C ALA A 312 -14.24 -10.42 8.23
N GLY A 313 -15.51 -9.99 8.29
CA GLY A 313 -15.89 -8.59 8.12
C GLY A 313 -15.15 -7.66 9.09
N TRP A 314 -15.09 -8.01 10.38
CA TRP A 314 -14.33 -7.25 11.38
C TRP A 314 -12.83 -7.21 11.06
N THR A 315 -12.25 -8.30 10.60
CA THR A 315 -10.82 -8.37 10.25
C THR A 315 -10.50 -7.54 9.00
N ILE A 316 -11.37 -7.60 7.97
CA ILE A 316 -11.28 -6.75 6.78
C ILE A 316 -11.39 -5.28 7.19
N SER A 317 -12.43 -4.93 7.96
CA SER A 317 -12.67 -3.57 8.45
C SER A 317 -11.46 -3.04 9.21
N ALA A 318 -10.91 -3.79 10.17
CA ALA A 318 -9.76 -3.39 10.96
C ALA A 318 -8.52 -3.08 10.09
N ARG A 319 -8.21 -3.94 9.12
CA ARG A 319 -7.08 -3.73 8.21
C ARG A 319 -7.25 -2.46 7.37
N HIS A 320 -8.39 -2.30 6.73
CA HIS A 320 -8.61 -1.19 5.80
C HIS A 320 -8.81 0.15 6.52
N ILE A 321 -9.48 0.17 7.69
CA ILE A 321 -9.53 1.38 8.53
C ILE A 321 -8.12 1.71 9.05
N GLY A 322 -7.30 0.73 9.39
CA GLY A 322 -5.89 0.94 9.73
C GLY A 322 -5.13 1.67 8.63
N VAL A 323 -5.28 1.24 7.36
CA VAL A 323 -4.68 1.93 6.20
C VAL A 323 -5.16 3.38 6.13
N VAL A 324 -6.47 3.61 6.27
CA VAL A 324 -7.05 4.97 6.24
C VAL A 324 -6.47 5.85 7.35
N VAL A 325 -6.38 5.33 8.58
CA VAL A 325 -5.79 6.04 9.72
C VAL A 325 -4.31 6.34 9.44
N GLY A 326 -3.57 5.37 8.91
CA GLY A 326 -2.18 5.57 8.51
C GLY A 326 -2.03 6.71 7.50
N LEU A 327 -2.78 6.68 6.41
CA LEU A 327 -2.75 7.75 5.40
C LEU A 327 -3.20 9.10 5.96
N ALA A 328 -4.25 9.13 6.79
CA ALA A 328 -4.76 10.36 7.39
C ALA A 328 -3.77 11.03 8.35
N ILE A 329 -2.91 10.24 9.02
CA ILE A 329 -1.86 10.76 9.91
C ILE A 329 -0.61 11.12 9.10
N LEU A 330 -0.16 10.24 8.21
CA LEU A 330 1.14 10.35 7.57
C LEU A 330 1.15 11.36 6.41
N THR A 331 0.04 11.49 5.66
CA THR A 331 -0.01 12.43 4.53
C THR A 331 0.16 13.89 4.96
N PRO A 332 -0.57 14.41 5.97
CA PRO A 332 -0.34 15.78 6.44
C PRO A 332 1.07 16.02 7.00
N VAL A 333 1.62 15.06 7.75
CA VAL A 333 2.99 15.17 8.30
C VAL A 333 3.98 15.28 7.15
N PHE A 334 3.95 14.34 6.21
CA PHE A 334 4.82 14.36 5.05
C PHE A 334 4.68 15.67 4.22
N THR A 335 3.44 16.14 4.01
CA THR A 335 3.21 17.38 3.25
C THR A 335 3.79 18.60 3.97
N ALA A 336 3.67 18.67 5.30
CA ALA A 336 4.26 19.73 6.12
C ALA A 336 5.79 19.66 6.08
N ASP A 337 6.38 18.46 6.27
CA ASP A 337 7.82 18.26 6.24
C ASP A 337 8.42 18.61 4.86
N LEU A 338 7.69 18.33 3.78
CA LEU A 338 8.09 18.69 2.43
C LEU A 338 8.09 20.21 2.23
N GLN A 339 7.06 20.91 2.71
CA GLN A 339 6.98 22.39 2.67
C GLN A 339 8.07 23.02 3.53
N ASP A 340 8.34 22.51 4.71
CA ASP A 340 9.40 23.00 5.59
C ASP A 340 10.81 22.77 5.02
N ALA A 341 10.99 21.72 4.19
CA ALA A 341 12.25 21.46 3.49
C ALA A 341 12.47 22.36 2.26
N GLU A 342 11.43 23.01 1.76
CA GLU A 342 11.49 23.80 0.51
C GLU A 342 12.42 25.03 0.65
N VAL A 343 12.30 25.81 1.71
CA VAL A 343 13.12 27.02 1.92
C VAL A 343 14.60 26.70 2.11
N PRO A 344 15.00 25.76 2.99
CA PRO A 344 16.41 25.34 3.10
C PRO A 344 16.99 24.76 1.81
N ALA A 345 16.17 24.04 1.04
CA ALA A 345 16.60 23.49 -0.24
C ALA A 345 16.87 24.62 -1.27
N GLN A 346 15.98 25.62 -1.34
CA GLN A 346 16.18 26.78 -2.21
C GLN A 346 17.44 27.58 -1.84
N GLU A 347 17.71 27.78 -0.54
CA GLU A 347 18.93 28.45 -0.09
C GLU A 347 20.19 27.64 -0.46
N ALA A 348 20.16 26.32 -0.29
CA ALA A 348 21.26 25.44 -0.67
C ALA A 348 21.50 25.44 -2.18
N ILE A 349 20.43 25.38 -2.99
CA ILE A 349 20.48 25.49 -4.44
C ILE A 349 21.12 26.83 -4.86
N ALA A 350 20.67 27.95 -4.28
CA ALA A 350 21.21 29.27 -4.59
C ALA A 350 22.70 29.35 -4.24
N SER A 351 23.14 28.80 -3.09
CA SER A 351 24.57 28.81 -2.72
C SER A 351 25.42 27.99 -3.67
N LEU A 352 24.96 26.81 -4.08
CA LEU A 352 25.69 25.93 -5.01
C LEU A 352 25.83 26.58 -6.40
N VAL A 353 24.77 27.24 -6.89
CA VAL A 353 24.81 27.97 -8.17
C VAL A 353 25.79 29.15 -8.10
N LEU A 354 25.81 29.89 -6.98
CA LEU A 354 26.74 31.00 -6.78
C LEU A 354 28.19 30.54 -6.70
N ASP A 355 28.47 29.43 -6.06
CA ASP A 355 29.82 28.90 -5.87
C ASP A 355 30.34 28.09 -7.08
N ALA A 356 29.47 27.71 -8.01
CA ALA A 356 29.84 26.97 -9.21
C ALA A 356 30.89 27.73 -10.06
N PRO A 357 31.87 27.04 -10.67
CA PRO A 357 32.88 27.66 -11.53
C PRO A 357 32.33 27.94 -12.94
N LEU A 358 31.25 28.74 -13.02
CA LEU A 358 30.55 29.14 -14.25
C LEU A 358 30.60 30.63 -14.42
N LYS A 359 30.45 31.11 -15.66
CA LYS A 359 30.35 32.55 -15.94
C LYS A 359 29.11 33.16 -15.31
N PRO A 360 29.13 34.45 -14.91
CA PRO A 360 28.01 35.11 -14.26
C PRO A 360 26.70 35.01 -15.07
N ASP A 361 26.77 35.18 -16.39
CA ASP A 361 25.60 35.15 -17.28
C ASP A 361 24.93 33.75 -17.29
N ASP A 362 25.73 32.66 -17.28
CA ASP A 362 25.26 31.30 -17.27
C ASP A 362 24.67 30.93 -15.89
N LYS A 363 25.24 31.43 -14.79
CA LYS A 363 24.66 31.30 -13.43
C LYS A 363 23.27 31.93 -13.35
N ILE A 364 23.10 33.14 -13.97
CA ILE A 364 21.82 33.83 -13.99
C ILE A 364 20.81 33.04 -14.83
N ALA A 365 21.21 32.49 -15.97
CA ALA A 365 20.34 31.69 -16.83
C ALA A 365 19.87 30.41 -16.11
N ILE A 366 20.77 29.69 -15.45
CA ILE A 366 20.46 28.51 -14.66
C ILE A 366 19.54 28.88 -13.49
N ALA A 367 19.86 29.91 -12.71
CA ALA A 367 19.05 30.34 -11.57
C ALA A 367 17.61 30.75 -11.99
N GLN A 368 17.46 31.41 -13.13
CA GLN A 368 16.14 31.79 -13.68
C GLN A 368 15.35 30.55 -14.15
N SER A 369 16.03 29.57 -14.74
CA SER A 369 15.42 28.32 -15.20
C SER A 369 14.96 27.49 -14.01
N LEU A 370 15.82 27.33 -13.00
CA LEU A 370 15.50 26.63 -11.73
C LEU A 370 14.35 27.35 -11.00
N GLY A 371 14.35 28.69 -10.94
CA GLY A 371 13.27 29.44 -10.30
C GLY A 371 11.92 29.26 -10.98
N ARG A 372 11.90 29.09 -12.32
CA ARG A 372 10.67 28.78 -13.07
C ARG A 372 10.16 27.38 -12.77
N GLU A 373 11.04 26.38 -12.78
CA GLU A 373 10.68 24.99 -12.46
C GLU A 373 10.17 24.87 -11.01
N LEU A 374 10.85 25.47 -10.04
CA LEU A 374 10.42 25.51 -8.64
C LEU A 374 9.04 26.14 -8.45
N THR A 375 8.74 27.22 -9.24
CA THR A 375 7.44 27.90 -9.15
C THR A 375 6.31 27.10 -9.82
N GLN A 376 6.61 26.33 -10.87
CA GLN A 376 5.63 25.55 -11.60
C GLN A 376 5.27 24.23 -10.91
N GLN A 377 6.18 23.68 -10.09
CA GLN A 377 6.03 22.37 -9.47
C GLN A 377 5.72 22.45 -7.96
N GLN A 378 4.90 23.41 -7.51
CA GLN A 378 4.54 23.57 -6.10
C GLN A 378 4.06 22.24 -5.47
N GLY A 379 4.82 21.73 -4.49
CA GLY A 379 4.52 20.50 -3.77
C GLY A 379 5.00 19.19 -4.42
N GLN A 380 5.87 19.27 -5.43
CA GLN A 380 6.61 18.17 -6.03
C GLN A 380 8.11 18.45 -5.96
N VAL A 381 8.94 17.42 -6.01
CA VAL A 381 10.39 17.59 -6.14
C VAL A 381 10.71 18.00 -7.57
N PRO A 382 11.38 19.17 -7.80
CA PRO A 382 11.63 19.69 -9.14
C PRO A 382 12.59 18.82 -9.95
N ASP A 383 12.29 18.62 -11.23
CA ASP A 383 13.17 17.97 -12.19
C ASP A 383 14.22 18.97 -12.70
N LEU A 384 15.43 18.89 -12.15
CA LEU A 384 16.52 19.81 -12.48
C LEU A 384 17.04 19.63 -13.91
N HIS A 385 16.93 18.42 -14.48
CA HIS A 385 17.48 18.13 -15.81
C HIS A 385 16.92 19.06 -16.88
N ARG A 386 15.61 19.34 -16.84
CA ARG A 386 14.97 20.31 -17.75
C ARG A 386 15.51 21.73 -17.62
N ALA A 387 15.86 22.14 -16.40
CA ALA A 387 16.40 23.49 -16.18
C ALA A 387 17.77 23.66 -16.82
N PHE A 388 18.61 22.60 -16.80
CA PHE A 388 19.93 22.59 -17.42
C PHE A 388 19.86 22.37 -18.93
N GLU A 389 18.93 21.58 -19.45
CA GLU A 389 18.72 21.42 -20.90
C GLU A 389 18.28 22.73 -21.59
N THR A 390 17.48 23.54 -20.90
CA THR A 390 16.97 24.82 -21.46
C THR A 390 17.98 25.98 -21.35
N ALA A 391 19.05 25.80 -20.55
CA ALA A 391 20.13 26.80 -20.46
C ALA A 391 21.09 26.62 -21.66
N ASP A 392 21.19 27.68 -22.50
CA ASP A 392 22.10 27.68 -23.66
C ASP A 392 23.55 27.90 -23.19
N LEU A 393 24.18 26.80 -22.73
CA LEU A 393 25.52 26.82 -22.13
C LEU A 393 26.61 26.65 -23.17
N ALA A 394 27.69 27.44 -23.07
CA ALA A 394 28.85 27.28 -23.90
C ALA A 394 29.49 25.87 -23.77
N PRO A 395 30.00 25.26 -24.85
CA PRO A 395 30.58 23.92 -24.82
C PRO A 395 31.67 23.74 -23.77
N GLU A 396 32.40 24.77 -23.44
CA GLU A 396 33.49 24.78 -22.45
C GLU A 396 32.97 24.67 -21.00
N GLU A 397 31.74 25.11 -20.73
CA GLU A 397 31.11 25.13 -19.39
C GLU A 397 30.23 23.92 -19.10
N ARG A 398 29.91 23.13 -20.11
CA ARG A 398 29.09 21.88 -19.93
C ARG A 398 29.59 20.93 -18.86
N PRO A 399 30.95 20.70 -18.71
CA PRO A 399 31.41 19.82 -17.64
C PRO A 399 31.17 20.35 -16.22
N ALA A 400 31.33 21.71 -16.05
CA ALA A 400 31.08 22.37 -14.79
C ALA A 400 29.58 22.40 -14.46
N ALA A 401 28.72 22.67 -15.46
CA ALA A 401 27.28 22.63 -15.34
C ALA A 401 26.77 21.21 -14.99
N ALA A 402 27.32 20.16 -15.61
CA ALA A 402 26.99 18.77 -15.30
C ALA A 402 27.47 18.36 -13.89
N GLN A 403 28.51 18.97 -13.35
CA GLN A 403 28.91 18.77 -11.96
C GLN A 403 27.91 19.47 -11.02
N LEU A 404 27.55 20.72 -11.31
CA LEU A 404 26.56 21.45 -10.55
C LEU A 404 25.19 20.74 -10.51
N GLU A 405 24.75 20.21 -11.65
CA GLU A 405 23.51 19.43 -11.74
C GLU A 405 23.54 18.23 -10.78
N ARG A 406 24.62 17.45 -10.77
CA ARG A 406 24.79 16.31 -9.84
C ARG A 406 24.79 16.75 -8.38
N ASP A 407 25.48 17.84 -8.05
CA ASP A 407 25.57 18.33 -6.68
C ASP A 407 24.20 18.83 -6.19
N LEU A 408 23.41 19.42 -7.09
CA LEU A 408 22.03 19.85 -6.83
C LEU A 408 21.09 18.67 -6.67
N ASP A 409 21.15 17.66 -7.54
CA ASP A 409 20.36 16.43 -7.44
C ASP A 409 20.63 15.73 -6.09
N GLU A 410 21.90 15.59 -5.70
CA GLU A 410 22.26 15.00 -4.42
C GLU A 410 21.71 15.77 -3.22
N GLN A 411 21.67 17.10 -3.29
CA GLN A 411 21.07 17.93 -2.24
C GLN A 411 19.54 17.77 -2.17
N LEU A 412 18.86 17.72 -3.32
CA LEU A 412 17.41 17.48 -3.37
C LEU A 412 17.04 16.10 -2.87
N GLU A 413 17.76 15.06 -3.28
CA GLU A 413 17.55 13.69 -2.79
C GLU A 413 17.74 13.58 -1.27
N ARG A 414 18.76 14.27 -0.73
CA ARG A 414 18.98 14.36 0.72
C ARG A 414 17.85 15.11 1.44
N ALA A 415 17.38 16.21 0.87
CA ALA A 415 16.26 16.97 1.42
C ALA A 415 14.97 16.14 1.39
N ALA A 416 14.68 15.49 0.26
CA ALA A 416 13.57 14.56 0.13
C ALA A 416 13.67 13.45 1.20
N THR A 417 14.82 12.78 1.32
CA THR A 417 15.01 11.69 2.31
C THR A 417 14.73 12.16 3.75
N ARG A 418 15.09 13.40 4.08
CA ARG A 418 14.81 13.98 5.40
C ARG A 418 13.33 14.26 5.62
N ALA A 419 12.62 14.75 4.61
CA ALA A 419 11.18 15.02 4.70
C ALA A 419 10.33 13.75 4.97
N PHE A 420 10.83 12.57 4.59
CA PHE A 420 10.14 11.31 4.89
C PHE A 420 10.45 10.73 6.28
N ARG A 421 11.48 11.26 6.98
CA ARG A 421 11.99 10.70 8.24
C ARG A 421 10.93 10.61 9.32
N ASP A 422 10.23 11.69 9.60
CA ASP A 422 9.29 11.77 10.72
C ASP A 422 8.05 10.89 10.45
N SER A 423 7.63 10.81 9.22
CA SER A 423 6.57 9.89 8.80
C SER A 423 6.94 8.42 9.00
N PHE A 424 8.18 8.00 8.70
CA PHE A 424 8.65 6.63 9.00
C PHE A 424 8.76 6.39 10.52
N LEU A 425 9.20 7.38 11.31
CA LEU A 425 9.25 7.28 12.78
C LEU A 425 7.86 7.15 13.40
N ILE A 426 6.87 7.87 12.89
CA ILE A 426 5.47 7.72 13.32
C ILE A 426 4.97 6.31 12.99
N GLY A 427 5.27 5.79 11.79
CA GLY A 427 4.97 4.42 11.42
C GLY A 427 5.60 3.39 12.39
N ALA A 428 6.86 3.61 12.77
CA ALA A 428 7.54 2.78 13.79
C ALA A 428 6.85 2.86 15.15
N GLY A 429 6.42 4.04 15.57
CA GLY A 429 5.63 4.25 16.79
C GLY A 429 4.30 3.47 16.76
N LEU A 430 3.59 3.46 15.63
CA LEU A 430 2.36 2.67 15.46
C LEU A 430 2.62 1.17 15.56
N ALA A 431 3.75 0.67 15.01
CA ALA A 431 4.13 -0.74 15.14
C ALA A 431 4.49 -1.10 16.59
N LEU A 432 5.15 -0.20 17.34
CA LEU A 432 5.41 -0.39 18.76
C LEU A 432 4.11 -0.33 19.59
N LEU A 433 3.17 0.55 19.25
CA LEU A 433 1.85 0.58 19.87
C LEU A 433 1.09 -0.74 19.61
N ALA A 434 1.22 -1.31 18.43
CA ALA A 434 0.70 -2.64 18.14
C ALA A 434 1.32 -3.71 19.05
N LEU A 435 2.61 -3.65 19.31
CA LEU A 435 3.31 -4.54 20.25
C LEU A 435 2.69 -4.48 21.66
N LEU A 436 2.35 -3.29 22.15
CA LEU A 436 1.70 -3.12 23.47
C LEU A 436 0.36 -3.86 23.56
N THR A 437 -0.41 -3.90 22.46
CA THR A 437 -1.69 -4.65 22.44
C THR A 437 -1.50 -6.17 22.52
N VAL A 438 -0.33 -6.68 22.12
CA VAL A 438 0.03 -8.11 22.16
C VAL A 438 0.51 -8.51 23.57
N VAL A 439 1.37 -7.68 24.18
CA VAL A 439 2.03 -8.00 25.46
C VAL A 439 1.14 -7.71 26.67
N ALA A 440 0.16 -6.82 26.54
CA ALA A 440 -0.73 -6.45 27.65
C ALA A 440 -1.38 -7.69 28.31
N PRO A 441 -1.34 -7.79 29.65
CA PRO A 441 -1.87 -8.96 30.35
C PRO A 441 -3.36 -9.16 30.10
N HIS A 442 -3.80 -10.40 29.98
CA HIS A 442 -5.22 -10.76 29.92
C HIS A 442 -5.88 -10.37 31.25
N ARG A 443 -6.66 -9.28 31.29
CA ARG A 443 -7.61 -9.11 32.38
C ARG A 443 -8.59 -10.29 32.30
N LYS A 444 -8.45 -11.25 33.23
CA LYS A 444 -9.49 -12.25 33.46
C LYS A 444 -10.74 -11.46 33.86
N THR A 445 -11.71 -11.35 32.98
CA THR A 445 -13.06 -10.98 33.38
C THR A 445 -13.57 -12.14 34.21
N THR A 446 -13.50 -12.03 35.51
CA THR A 446 -14.27 -12.85 36.43
C THR A 446 -15.73 -12.60 36.09
N SER A 447 -16.32 -13.59 35.43
CA SER A 447 -17.78 -13.72 35.22
C SER A 447 -18.47 -14.07 36.52
#